data_a9a00a9f560cc367b1ff4ad199914b02
#
_entry.id   a9a00a9f560cc367b1ff4ad199914b02
#
_cell.length_a   1.000
_cell.length_b   1.000
_cell.length_c   1.000
_cell.angle_alpha   90.00
_cell.angle_beta   90.00
_cell.angle_gamma   90.00
#
_symmetry.space_group_name_H-M   'P 1'
#
loop_
_entity.id
_entity.type
_entity.pdbx_description
1 polymer ?
#
loop_
_entity_poly.entity_id
_entity_poly.type
_entity_poly.pdbx_seq_one_letter_code
_entity_poly.pdbx_strand_id
1 'polypeptide(L)'
;MNKRTLRRLISVLAVLALGLSLLTGCGTKSPEEVEKQEDAQTIQVYLWSNSLYESYAPYVQAQLPDVNIEFIVGNNDLDFYKFLQQNGGLPDIITCCRFSLHDAAPLKDSLMNLALTNEAGAVYNTYLNSFKNEDGSVNWLPVCADAHGFVVNRSLFEQYDIPLPTDYASFVAACQAFEAVGIRGFTADYAYDYNCMETLQGLSAAELTTTEGRKWRTAYSDPASTVRVGLDDAVWPGAFERMAQFIQDTHLTADDLALTYDDVTGMFRDGEVAMYFGSSAGVKMFQDEGIDTIFMPFFCQNGEKWIMTTPYFQVALNRDLEQDTARREKAMKVLNVMLSEEAQNRIVADGQDVLSYSQNVRSEEHTS
;
A
#
# COMPACT_ATOMS: atom_id res chain seq x y z
N MET A 1 -18.73 58.74 -18.61
CA MET A 1 -18.94 57.44 -17.92
C MET A 1 -17.79 56.51 -18.25
N ASN A 2 -17.03 56.04 -17.26
CA ASN A 2 -15.76 55.35 -17.47
C ASN A 2 -16.03 53.90 -17.94
N LYS A 3 -15.26 53.38 -18.90
CA LYS A 3 -15.40 52.03 -19.47
C LYS A 3 -15.50 50.90 -18.43
N ARG A 4 -14.96 51.11 -17.25
CA ARG A 4 -15.09 50.14 -16.12
C ARG A 4 -16.49 50.14 -15.50
N THR A 5 -17.16 51.29 -15.41
CA THR A 5 -18.52 51.42 -14.87
C THR A 5 -19.55 50.84 -15.81
N LEU A 6 -19.34 51.00 -17.14
CA LEU A 6 -20.21 50.44 -18.16
C LEU A 6 -20.12 48.88 -18.20
N ARG A 7 -18.92 48.30 -18.06
CA ARG A 7 -18.77 46.83 -17.98
C ARG A 7 -19.42 46.23 -16.73
N ARG A 8 -19.39 46.89 -15.57
CA ARG A 8 -20.05 46.41 -14.35
C ARG A 8 -21.59 46.48 -14.46
N LEU A 9 -22.12 47.49 -15.12
CA LEU A 9 -23.57 47.62 -15.36
C LEU A 9 -24.07 46.53 -16.35
N ILE A 10 -23.31 46.20 -17.36
CA ILE A 10 -23.66 45.12 -18.31
C ILE A 10 -23.61 43.73 -17.64
N SER A 11 -22.67 43.50 -16.74
CA SER A 11 -22.58 42.24 -15.98
C SER A 11 -23.74 42.06 -15.00
N VAL A 12 -24.21 43.12 -14.35
CA VAL A 12 -25.35 43.08 -13.43
C VAL A 12 -26.68 42.89 -14.18
N LEU A 13 -26.85 43.48 -15.38
CA LEU A 13 -28.03 43.33 -16.22
C LEU A 13 -28.11 41.90 -16.85
N ALA A 14 -26.96 41.26 -17.17
CA ALA A 14 -26.91 39.89 -17.66
C ALA A 14 -27.31 38.87 -16.58
N VAL A 15 -26.98 39.10 -15.34
CA VAL A 15 -27.33 38.23 -14.21
C VAL A 15 -28.84 38.39 -13.85
N LEU A 16 -29.44 39.58 -14.02
CA LEU A 16 -30.85 39.82 -13.78
C LEU A 16 -31.76 39.28 -14.93
N ALA A 17 -31.25 39.17 -16.18
CA ALA A 17 -32.01 38.62 -17.29
C ALA A 17 -32.07 37.09 -17.27
N LEU A 18 -31.10 36.40 -16.63
CA LEU A 18 -31.13 34.95 -16.42
C LEU A 18 -32.02 34.54 -15.24
N GLY A 19 -32.38 35.44 -14.34
CA GLY A 19 -33.22 35.17 -13.18
C GLY A 19 -34.74 35.24 -13.40
N LEU A 20 -35.24 35.72 -14.57
CA LEU A 20 -36.67 35.92 -14.83
C LEU A 20 -37.30 34.92 -15.82
N SER A 21 -36.56 33.94 -16.35
CA SER A 21 -37.11 32.93 -17.28
C SER A 21 -37.54 31.62 -16.60
N LEU A 22 -37.64 31.54 -15.29
CA LEU A 22 -37.96 30.31 -14.55
C LEU A 22 -39.32 30.31 -13.83
N LEU A 23 -40.30 31.02 -14.31
CA LEU A 23 -41.63 31.02 -13.69
C LEU A 23 -42.77 30.72 -14.70
N THR A 24 -42.68 29.60 -15.43
CA THR A 24 -43.91 28.95 -15.98
C THR A 24 -43.59 27.52 -16.41
N GLY A 25 -44.11 26.53 -15.71
CA GLY A 25 -44.08 25.15 -16.22
C GLY A 25 -44.38 24.09 -15.15
N CYS A 26 -45.52 23.49 -15.25
CA CYS A 26 -46.00 22.36 -14.45
C CYS A 26 -44.97 21.24 -14.21
N GLY A 27 -44.82 20.80 -12.95
CA GLY A 27 -44.68 19.38 -12.61
C GLY A 27 -43.41 18.64 -12.99
N THR A 28 -42.29 19.36 -13.28
CA THR A 28 -40.99 18.74 -13.43
C THR A 28 -40.16 18.97 -12.17
N LYS A 29 -39.57 17.91 -11.63
CA LYS A 29 -38.59 18.00 -10.53
C LYS A 29 -37.53 19.06 -10.84
N SER A 30 -37.11 19.85 -9.85
CA SER A 30 -36.13 20.88 -10.06
C SER A 30 -34.78 20.26 -10.51
N PRO A 31 -33.95 20.96 -11.30
CA PRO A 31 -32.61 20.46 -11.65
C PRO A 31 -31.76 20.07 -10.43
N GLU A 32 -31.91 20.78 -9.31
CA GLU A 32 -31.25 20.46 -8.03
C GLU A 32 -31.76 19.13 -7.41
N GLU A 33 -33.06 18.77 -7.61
CA GLU A 33 -33.57 17.47 -7.14
C GLU A 33 -33.10 16.32 -8.07
N VAL A 34 -32.90 16.59 -9.36
CA VAL A 34 -32.39 15.60 -10.33
C VAL A 34 -30.89 15.39 -10.06
N GLU A 35 -30.10 16.45 -9.90
CA GLU A 35 -28.65 16.34 -9.52
C GLU A 35 -28.47 15.64 -8.17
N LYS A 36 -29.23 16.01 -7.13
CA LYS A 36 -29.19 15.31 -5.84
C LYS A 36 -29.62 13.84 -5.92
N GLN A 37 -30.49 13.49 -6.85
CA GLN A 37 -30.97 12.13 -6.99
C GLN A 37 -30.01 11.27 -7.85
N GLU A 38 -29.30 11.86 -8.79
CA GLU A 38 -28.19 11.21 -9.51
C GLU A 38 -26.99 11.02 -8.60
N ASP A 39 -26.58 12.03 -7.85
CA ASP A 39 -25.51 11.97 -6.85
C ASP A 39 -25.77 10.91 -5.77
N ALA A 40 -27.02 10.80 -5.30
CA ALA A 40 -27.41 9.81 -4.29
C ALA A 40 -27.34 8.36 -4.79
N GLN A 41 -27.19 8.12 -6.09
CA GLN A 41 -27.06 6.78 -6.67
C GLN A 41 -25.64 6.38 -7.06
N THR A 42 -24.73 7.32 -7.16
CA THR A 42 -23.33 7.09 -7.52
C THR A 42 -22.55 6.58 -6.31
N ILE A 43 -21.80 5.51 -6.48
CA ILE A 43 -20.88 4.98 -5.47
C ILE A 43 -19.51 5.60 -5.69
N GLN A 44 -19.01 6.29 -4.68
CA GLN A 44 -17.70 6.91 -4.72
C GLN A 44 -16.64 5.94 -4.21
N VAL A 45 -15.59 5.71 -5.01
CA VAL A 45 -14.46 4.85 -4.68
C VAL A 45 -13.17 5.65 -4.72
N TYR A 46 -12.53 5.80 -3.58
CA TYR A 46 -11.23 6.45 -3.49
C TYR A 46 -10.10 5.46 -3.72
N LEU A 47 -9.26 5.75 -4.71
CA LEU A 47 -8.03 5.01 -5.01
C LEU A 47 -6.81 5.85 -4.64
N TRP A 48 -5.92 5.29 -3.85
CA TRP A 48 -4.73 5.98 -3.36
C TRP A 48 -3.63 6.16 -4.41
N SER A 49 -3.74 5.54 -5.58
CA SER A 49 -2.74 5.57 -6.63
C SER A 49 -3.36 5.76 -8.02
N ASN A 50 -2.69 6.53 -8.88
CA ASN A 50 -3.10 6.72 -10.27
C ASN A 50 -2.93 5.45 -11.11
N SER A 51 -1.92 4.63 -10.83
CA SER A 51 -1.73 3.35 -11.53
C SER A 51 -2.90 2.40 -11.28
N LEU A 52 -3.40 2.33 -10.07
CA LEU A 52 -4.63 1.60 -9.77
C LEU A 52 -5.85 2.13 -10.54
N TYR A 53 -5.95 3.44 -10.71
CA TYR A 53 -7.03 4.02 -11.51
C TYR A 53 -6.96 3.58 -12.98
N GLU A 54 -5.79 3.51 -13.56
CA GLU A 54 -5.62 3.18 -14.97
C GLU A 54 -5.87 1.69 -15.27
N SER A 55 -5.46 0.79 -14.40
CA SER A 55 -5.55 -0.66 -14.62
C SER A 55 -6.77 -1.30 -13.96
N TYR A 56 -7.05 -0.92 -12.73
CA TYR A 56 -8.01 -1.58 -11.86
C TYR A 56 -9.43 -1.00 -11.97
N ALA A 57 -9.58 0.33 -12.01
CA ALA A 57 -10.89 0.98 -12.05
C ALA A 57 -11.71 0.62 -13.30
N PRO A 58 -11.15 0.58 -14.55
CA PRO A 58 -11.91 0.18 -15.73
C PRO A 58 -12.45 -1.25 -15.64
N TYR A 59 -11.69 -2.16 -15.02
CA TYR A 59 -12.15 -3.53 -14.81
C TYR A 59 -13.35 -3.55 -13.85
N VAL A 60 -13.27 -2.90 -12.71
CA VAL A 60 -14.35 -2.87 -11.71
C VAL A 60 -15.63 -2.28 -12.34
N GLN A 61 -15.52 -1.17 -13.06
CA GLN A 61 -16.67 -0.56 -13.75
C GLN A 61 -17.27 -1.49 -14.78
N ALA A 62 -16.47 -2.22 -15.55
CA ALA A 62 -16.97 -3.13 -16.57
C ALA A 62 -17.75 -4.33 -16.01
N GLN A 63 -17.46 -4.75 -14.78
CA GLN A 63 -18.19 -5.84 -14.10
C GLN A 63 -19.55 -5.38 -13.57
N LEU A 64 -19.78 -4.08 -13.43
CA LEU A 64 -20.99 -3.49 -12.84
C LEU A 64 -21.58 -2.39 -13.73
N PRO A 65 -22.03 -2.73 -14.96
CA PRO A 65 -22.52 -1.73 -15.92
C PRO A 65 -23.75 -0.97 -15.43
N ASP A 66 -24.52 -1.54 -14.52
CA ASP A 66 -25.74 -0.95 -13.95
C ASP A 66 -25.48 -0.14 -12.67
N VAL A 67 -24.25 -0.04 -12.21
CA VAL A 67 -23.84 0.76 -11.05
C VAL A 67 -23.01 1.93 -11.53
N ASN A 68 -23.46 3.13 -11.24
CA ASN A 68 -22.64 4.32 -11.49
C ASN A 68 -21.56 4.42 -10.42
N ILE A 69 -20.31 4.35 -10.82
CA ILE A 69 -19.15 4.40 -9.92
C ILE A 69 -18.29 5.62 -10.30
N GLU A 70 -18.05 6.47 -9.33
CA GLU A 70 -17.11 7.58 -9.43
C GLU A 70 -15.81 7.20 -8.75
N PHE A 71 -14.74 7.06 -9.53
CA PHE A 71 -13.41 6.82 -8.99
C PHE A 71 -12.69 8.14 -8.74
N ILE A 72 -12.27 8.36 -7.50
CA ILE A 72 -11.54 9.52 -7.05
C ILE A 72 -10.09 9.10 -6.81
N VAL A 73 -9.16 9.71 -7.53
CA VAL A 73 -7.74 9.45 -7.35
C VAL A 73 -7.13 10.48 -6.41
N GLY A 74 -6.38 10.03 -5.43
CA GLY A 74 -5.68 10.87 -4.49
C GLY A 74 -4.28 10.33 -4.18
N ASN A 75 -3.90 10.41 -2.93
CA ASN A 75 -2.63 9.91 -2.43
C ASN A 75 -2.82 9.07 -1.16
N ASN A 76 -1.76 8.44 -0.69
CA ASN A 76 -1.76 7.60 0.53
C ASN A 76 -1.37 8.39 1.79
N ASP A 77 -1.65 9.69 1.86
CA ASP A 77 -1.34 10.52 3.01
C ASP A 77 -2.50 10.49 4.03
N LEU A 78 -2.25 10.06 5.25
CA LEU A 78 -3.24 9.99 6.32
C LEU A 78 -3.88 11.36 6.62
N ASP A 79 -3.14 12.44 6.53
CA ASP A 79 -3.69 13.78 6.75
C ASP A 79 -4.65 14.19 5.64
N PHE A 80 -4.48 13.67 4.44
CA PHE A 80 -5.45 13.85 3.36
C PHE A 80 -6.77 13.10 3.64
N TYR A 81 -6.73 11.88 4.18
CA TYR A 81 -7.95 11.17 4.60
C TYR A 81 -8.67 11.90 5.72
N LYS A 82 -7.95 12.45 6.69
CA LYS A 82 -8.53 13.30 7.75
C LYS A 82 -9.15 14.57 7.17
N PHE A 83 -8.49 15.17 6.18
CA PHE A 83 -9.00 16.34 5.47
C PHE A 83 -10.33 16.02 4.76
N LEU A 84 -10.44 14.90 4.04
CA LEU A 84 -11.69 14.46 3.43
C LEU A 84 -12.79 14.28 4.48
N GLN A 85 -12.49 13.59 5.60
CA GLN A 85 -13.41 13.38 6.71
C GLN A 85 -13.99 14.71 7.25
N GLN A 86 -13.17 15.74 7.33
CA GLN A 86 -13.55 17.04 7.90
C GLN A 86 -14.28 17.97 6.91
N ASN A 87 -14.09 17.79 5.61
CA ASN A 87 -14.50 18.74 4.56
C ASN A 87 -15.50 18.19 3.54
N GLY A 88 -16.37 17.30 3.91
CA GLY A 88 -17.43 16.81 3.01
C GLY A 88 -17.76 15.34 3.22
N GLY A 89 -17.01 14.69 4.07
CA GLY A 89 -17.15 13.27 4.35
C GLY A 89 -16.19 12.41 3.52
N LEU A 90 -16.08 11.15 3.94
CA LEU A 90 -15.29 10.15 3.23
C LEU A 90 -16.10 9.60 2.05
N PRO A 91 -15.48 9.22 0.93
CA PRO A 91 -16.09 8.41 -0.11
C PRO A 91 -16.71 7.11 0.44
N ASP A 92 -17.60 6.48 -0.31
CA ASP A 92 -18.28 5.25 0.14
C ASP A 92 -17.30 4.10 0.38
N ILE A 93 -16.38 3.93 -0.52
CA ILE A 93 -15.28 2.95 -0.44
C ILE A 93 -13.96 3.69 -0.48
N ILE A 94 -13.08 3.32 0.42
CA ILE A 94 -11.78 3.98 0.58
C ILE A 94 -10.70 2.93 0.52
N THR A 95 -9.65 3.18 -0.25
CA THR A 95 -8.48 2.30 -0.30
C THR A 95 -7.25 3.01 0.26
N CYS A 96 -6.31 2.26 0.79
CA CYS A 96 -5.02 2.77 1.23
C CYS A 96 -3.92 1.71 1.07
N CYS A 97 -2.68 2.13 1.25
CA CYS A 97 -1.48 1.29 1.22
C CYS A 97 -0.76 1.40 2.56
N ARG A 98 -0.40 0.26 3.14
CA ARG A 98 0.50 0.13 4.31
C ARG A 98 0.05 0.86 5.58
N PHE A 99 -1.25 1.15 5.75
CA PHE A 99 -1.72 1.68 7.02
C PHE A 99 -1.69 0.57 8.08
N SER A 100 -1.02 0.86 9.20
CA SER A 100 -1.14 0.06 10.41
C SER A 100 -2.47 0.35 11.12
N LEU A 101 -2.85 -0.50 12.06
CA LEU A 101 -4.02 -0.25 12.90
C LEU A 101 -3.89 1.07 13.68
N HIS A 102 -2.67 1.43 14.09
CA HIS A 102 -2.38 2.68 14.77
C HIS A 102 -2.59 3.90 13.84
N ASP A 103 -2.08 3.85 12.60
CA ASP A 103 -2.25 4.94 11.64
C ASP A 103 -3.72 5.13 11.28
N ALA A 104 -4.47 4.04 11.15
CA ALA A 104 -5.88 4.05 10.80
C ALA A 104 -6.82 4.44 11.96
N ALA A 105 -6.34 4.45 13.21
CA ALA A 105 -7.15 4.72 14.39
C ALA A 105 -7.94 6.04 14.34
N PRO A 106 -7.42 7.17 13.83
CA PRO A 106 -8.17 8.43 13.72
C PRO A 106 -9.41 8.36 12.83
N LEU A 107 -9.46 7.40 11.90
CA LEU A 107 -10.57 7.22 10.97
C LEU A 107 -11.62 6.22 11.47
N LYS A 108 -11.33 5.48 12.53
CA LYS A 108 -12.14 4.36 13.02
C LYS A 108 -13.64 4.69 13.13
N ASP A 109 -13.96 5.82 13.74
CA ASP A 109 -15.35 6.21 14.00
C ASP A 109 -16.13 6.63 12.74
N SER A 110 -15.43 6.84 11.62
CA SER A 110 -16.04 7.16 10.32
C SER A 110 -16.17 5.95 9.39
N LEU A 111 -15.71 4.78 9.84
CA LEU A 111 -15.69 3.57 9.03
C LEU A 111 -16.64 2.50 9.58
N MET A 112 -17.24 1.73 8.67
CA MET A 112 -18.07 0.58 9.02
C MET A 112 -17.25 -0.50 9.73
N ASN A 113 -17.93 -1.21 10.62
CA ASN A 113 -17.38 -2.47 11.17
C ASN A 113 -17.68 -3.63 10.22
N LEU A 114 -16.64 -4.20 9.63
CA LEU A 114 -16.71 -5.29 8.67
C LEU A 114 -16.47 -6.67 9.29
N ALA A 115 -16.24 -6.78 10.61
CA ALA A 115 -15.82 -8.02 11.29
C ALA A 115 -16.75 -9.22 11.05
N LEU A 116 -18.04 -8.99 10.80
CA LEU A 116 -19.05 -10.04 10.60
C LEU A 116 -19.51 -10.16 9.15
N THR A 117 -18.81 -9.54 8.21
CA THR A 117 -19.13 -9.65 6.78
C THR A 117 -18.54 -10.92 6.18
N ASN A 118 -19.10 -11.36 5.05
CA ASN A 118 -18.54 -12.48 4.28
C ASN A 118 -17.13 -12.14 3.75
N GLU A 119 -16.92 -10.89 3.42
CA GLU A 119 -15.66 -10.35 2.89
C GLU A 119 -14.54 -10.48 3.95
N ALA A 120 -14.80 -10.13 5.19
CA ALA A 120 -13.86 -10.36 6.29
C ALA A 120 -13.61 -11.85 6.54
N GLY A 121 -14.67 -12.67 6.44
CA GLY A 121 -14.57 -14.12 6.58
C GLY A 121 -13.74 -14.80 5.49
N ALA A 122 -13.57 -14.16 4.34
CA ALA A 122 -12.73 -14.63 3.23
C ALA A 122 -11.23 -14.34 3.43
N VAL A 123 -10.87 -13.42 4.31
CA VAL A 123 -9.46 -13.11 4.62
C VAL A 123 -8.88 -14.16 5.57
N TYR A 124 -7.63 -14.57 5.38
CA TYR A 124 -6.94 -15.45 6.32
C TYR A 124 -6.88 -14.82 7.72
N ASN A 125 -7.27 -15.55 8.73
CA ASN A 125 -7.34 -15.07 10.12
C ASN A 125 -6.03 -14.45 10.63
N THR A 126 -4.90 -14.97 10.18
CA THR A 126 -3.57 -14.45 10.56
C THR A 126 -3.42 -12.99 10.17
N TYR A 127 -3.88 -12.62 8.99
CA TYR A 127 -3.80 -11.25 8.49
C TYR A 127 -4.94 -10.40 9.03
N LEU A 128 -6.17 -10.92 9.07
CA LEU A 128 -7.33 -10.19 9.58
C LEU A 128 -7.13 -9.76 11.05
N ASN A 129 -6.51 -10.61 11.87
CA ASN A 129 -6.26 -10.31 13.28
C ASN A 129 -5.32 -9.10 13.49
N SER A 130 -4.46 -8.79 12.53
CA SER A 130 -3.60 -7.59 12.57
C SER A 130 -4.40 -6.28 12.39
N PHE A 131 -5.64 -6.38 11.89
CA PHE A 131 -6.55 -5.25 11.68
C PHE A 131 -7.74 -5.25 12.63
N LYS A 132 -7.73 -6.11 13.64
CA LYS A 132 -8.78 -6.21 14.63
C LYS A 132 -8.51 -5.23 15.77
N ASN A 133 -9.46 -4.32 15.98
CA ASN A 133 -9.42 -3.41 17.12
C ASN A 133 -9.63 -4.16 18.46
N GLU A 134 -9.32 -3.52 19.58
CA GLU A 134 -9.51 -4.07 20.93
C GLU A 134 -10.96 -4.47 21.20
N ASP A 135 -11.92 -3.74 20.66
CA ASP A 135 -13.35 -4.05 20.77
C ASP A 135 -13.83 -5.17 19.84
N GLY A 136 -12.91 -5.76 19.08
CA GLY A 136 -13.18 -6.82 18.12
C GLY A 136 -13.69 -6.34 16.77
N SER A 137 -13.88 -5.04 16.55
CA SER A 137 -14.25 -4.49 15.24
C SER A 137 -13.10 -4.58 14.24
N VAL A 138 -13.43 -4.66 12.96
CA VAL A 138 -12.50 -4.59 11.83
C VAL A 138 -13.01 -3.52 10.87
N ASN A 139 -12.28 -2.44 10.68
CA ASN A 139 -12.68 -1.35 9.82
C ASN A 139 -11.96 -1.36 8.47
N TRP A 140 -10.77 -1.95 8.41
CA TRP A 140 -9.98 -2.13 7.21
C TRP A 140 -9.81 -3.60 6.89
N LEU A 141 -10.11 -4.00 5.66
CA LEU A 141 -9.82 -5.34 5.15
C LEU A 141 -8.49 -5.29 4.40
N PRO A 142 -7.50 -6.07 4.81
CA PRO A 142 -6.31 -6.27 3.99
C PRO A 142 -6.69 -7.18 2.81
N VAL A 143 -6.34 -6.74 1.60
CA VAL A 143 -6.69 -7.46 0.37
C VAL A 143 -5.50 -8.25 -0.15
N CYS A 144 -4.37 -7.57 -0.28
CA CYS A 144 -3.11 -8.16 -0.72
C CYS A 144 -1.91 -7.45 -0.08
N ALA A 145 -0.76 -8.09 -0.18
CA ALA A 145 0.51 -7.60 0.32
C ALA A 145 1.56 -7.61 -0.78
N ASP A 146 2.54 -6.73 -0.67
CA ASP A 146 3.83 -6.91 -1.29
C ASP A 146 4.78 -7.67 -0.35
N ALA A 147 5.78 -8.31 -0.93
CA ALA A 147 6.85 -8.96 -0.21
C ALA A 147 8.10 -8.07 -0.25
N HIS A 148 8.85 -8.03 0.86
CA HIS A 148 10.08 -7.28 0.97
C HIS A 148 11.26 -8.23 1.19
N GLY A 149 12.31 -8.02 0.41
CA GLY A 149 13.51 -8.84 0.38
C GLY A 149 14.55 -8.25 -0.56
N PHE A 150 15.33 -9.09 -1.22
CA PHE A 150 16.31 -8.65 -2.19
C PHE A 150 15.77 -8.70 -3.61
N VAL A 151 15.80 -7.58 -4.31
CA VAL A 151 15.61 -7.47 -5.75
C VAL A 151 16.97 -7.63 -6.40
N VAL A 152 17.12 -8.60 -7.30
CA VAL A 152 18.40 -9.09 -7.81
C VAL A 152 18.45 -9.01 -9.32
N ASN A 153 19.45 -8.34 -9.88
CA ASN A 153 19.71 -8.28 -11.32
C ASN A 153 20.44 -9.56 -11.78
N ARG A 154 19.68 -10.58 -12.15
CA ARG A 154 20.23 -11.88 -12.58
C ARG A 154 21.12 -11.75 -13.80
N SER A 155 20.84 -10.81 -14.71
CA SER A 155 21.68 -10.56 -15.88
C SER A 155 23.13 -10.20 -15.50
N LEU A 156 23.35 -9.43 -14.42
CA LEU A 156 24.70 -9.11 -13.93
C LEU A 156 25.40 -10.34 -13.36
N PHE A 157 24.68 -11.18 -12.62
CA PHE A 157 25.25 -12.42 -12.10
C PHE A 157 25.74 -13.34 -13.23
N GLU A 158 24.94 -13.49 -14.28
CA GLU A 158 25.30 -14.27 -15.47
C GLU A 158 26.46 -13.63 -16.24
N GLN A 159 26.43 -12.31 -16.42
CA GLN A 159 27.46 -11.57 -17.16
C GLN A 159 28.85 -11.70 -16.54
N TYR A 160 28.94 -11.70 -15.21
CA TYR A 160 30.20 -11.74 -14.48
C TYR A 160 30.56 -13.12 -13.92
N ASP A 161 29.78 -14.15 -14.26
CA ASP A 161 29.95 -15.52 -13.77
C ASP A 161 30.01 -15.60 -12.23
N ILE A 162 29.16 -14.80 -11.56
CA ILE A 162 29.01 -14.76 -10.11
C ILE A 162 27.81 -15.64 -9.74
N PRO A 163 27.94 -16.61 -8.83
CA PRO A 163 26.81 -17.45 -8.41
C PRO A 163 25.75 -16.64 -7.66
N LEU A 164 24.46 -16.93 -7.91
CA LEU A 164 23.36 -16.39 -7.12
C LEU A 164 23.50 -16.82 -5.65
N PRO A 165 23.26 -15.91 -4.69
CA PRO A 165 23.37 -16.24 -3.28
C PRO A 165 22.28 -17.22 -2.83
N THR A 166 22.64 -18.13 -1.94
CA THR A 166 21.73 -19.11 -1.34
C THR A 166 21.65 -19.01 0.17
N ASP A 167 22.57 -18.26 0.77
CA ASP A 167 22.68 -17.98 2.21
C ASP A 167 23.43 -16.67 2.43
N TYR A 168 23.59 -16.27 3.69
CA TYR A 168 24.27 -15.01 4.03
C TYR A 168 25.75 -14.98 3.58
N ALA A 169 26.46 -16.08 3.73
CA ALA A 169 27.88 -16.14 3.35
C ALA A 169 28.07 -15.97 1.84
N SER A 170 27.24 -16.63 1.02
CA SER A 170 27.26 -16.47 -0.44
C SER A 170 26.73 -15.11 -0.88
N PHE A 171 25.81 -14.48 -0.14
CA PHE A 171 25.40 -13.11 -0.38
C PHE A 171 26.54 -12.13 -0.19
N VAL A 172 27.29 -12.24 0.92
CA VAL A 172 28.46 -11.40 1.17
C VAL A 172 29.55 -11.64 0.11
N ALA A 173 29.79 -12.91 -0.26
CA ALA A 173 30.76 -13.24 -1.31
C ALA A 173 30.36 -12.63 -2.67
N ALA A 174 29.07 -12.62 -3.01
CA ALA A 174 28.58 -11.98 -4.22
C ALA A 174 28.78 -10.45 -4.17
N CYS A 175 28.49 -9.79 -3.04
CA CYS A 175 28.78 -8.36 -2.88
C CYS A 175 30.27 -8.05 -3.15
N GLN A 176 31.18 -8.79 -2.54
CA GLN A 176 32.64 -8.61 -2.72
C GLN A 176 33.08 -8.87 -4.17
N ALA A 177 32.48 -9.88 -4.83
CA ALA A 177 32.81 -10.19 -6.22
C ALA A 177 32.37 -9.07 -7.18
N PHE A 178 31.20 -8.47 -6.97
CA PHE A 178 30.74 -7.32 -7.75
C PHE A 178 31.62 -6.09 -7.52
N GLU A 179 32.00 -5.79 -6.29
CA GLU A 179 32.91 -4.69 -6.00
C GLU A 179 34.28 -4.84 -6.66
N ALA A 180 34.79 -6.06 -6.76
CA ALA A 180 36.06 -6.33 -7.45
C ALA A 180 36.00 -5.99 -8.95
N VAL A 181 34.80 -5.93 -9.56
CA VAL A 181 34.60 -5.52 -10.95
C VAL A 181 34.01 -4.11 -11.08
N GLY A 182 33.94 -3.36 -9.98
CA GLY A 182 33.51 -1.96 -9.96
C GLY A 182 31.99 -1.75 -9.95
N ILE A 183 31.23 -2.80 -9.64
CA ILE A 183 29.78 -2.75 -9.47
C ILE A 183 29.47 -2.81 -7.97
N ARG A 184 28.53 -2.02 -7.50
CA ARG A 184 28.07 -2.11 -6.11
C ARG A 184 27.31 -3.42 -5.91
N GLY A 185 27.69 -4.18 -4.86
CA GLY A 185 27.05 -5.47 -4.58
C GLY A 185 25.61 -5.31 -4.07
N PHE A 186 25.41 -4.38 -3.12
CA PHE A 186 24.14 -4.16 -2.45
C PHE A 186 23.93 -2.71 -2.02
N THR A 187 22.69 -2.24 -2.03
CA THR A 187 22.23 -1.00 -1.39
C THR A 187 20.73 -1.04 -1.07
N ALA A 188 20.16 0.07 -0.59
CA ALA A 188 18.73 0.33 -0.46
C ALA A 188 18.46 1.84 -0.45
N ASP A 189 17.20 2.23 -0.59
CA ASP A 189 16.73 3.61 -0.52
C ASP A 189 16.61 4.09 0.95
N TYR A 190 17.75 4.15 1.62
CA TYR A 190 17.86 4.48 3.05
C TYR A 190 17.62 5.95 3.40
N ALA A 191 17.32 6.81 2.42
CA ALA A 191 16.76 8.13 2.69
C ALA A 191 15.40 8.05 3.41
N TYR A 192 14.76 6.89 3.38
CA TYR A 192 13.50 6.63 4.07
C TYR A 192 13.72 5.78 5.33
N ASP A 193 13.32 6.32 6.48
CA ASP A 193 13.49 5.68 7.79
C ASP A 193 12.90 4.27 7.84
N TYR A 194 11.78 4.02 7.15
CA TYR A 194 11.13 2.71 7.14
C TYR A 194 12.02 1.62 6.52
N ASN A 195 12.83 1.92 5.50
CA ASN A 195 13.73 0.93 4.91
C ASN A 195 14.90 0.56 5.84
N CYS A 196 15.39 1.52 6.63
CA CYS A 196 16.34 1.21 7.70
C CYS A 196 15.70 0.25 8.73
N MET A 197 14.46 0.52 9.12
CA MET A 197 13.73 -0.31 10.07
C MET A 197 13.41 -1.70 9.51
N GLU A 198 12.99 -1.80 8.25
CA GLU A 198 12.69 -3.08 7.60
C GLU A 198 13.95 -3.94 7.45
N THR A 199 15.09 -3.34 7.10
CA THR A 199 16.39 -4.04 7.07
C THR A 199 16.73 -4.61 8.44
N LEU A 200 16.61 -3.80 9.50
CA LEU A 200 16.83 -4.26 10.88
C LEU A 200 15.85 -5.36 11.28
N GLN A 201 14.58 -5.25 10.90
CA GLN A 201 13.57 -6.28 11.15
C GLN A 201 13.90 -7.58 10.43
N GLY A 202 14.34 -7.53 9.18
CA GLY A 202 14.81 -8.71 8.43
C GLY A 202 15.93 -9.42 9.15
N LEU A 203 16.96 -8.69 9.58
CA LEU A 203 18.13 -9.25 10.30
C LEU A 203 17.80 -9.76 11.70
N SER A 204 16.75 -9.22 12.35
CA SER A 204 16.33 -9.58 13.70
C SER A 204 15.11 -10.50 13.75
N ALA A 205 14.59 -10.93 12.59
CA ALA A 205 13.37 -11.71 12.53
C ALA A 205 13.44 -13.01 13.36
N ALA A 206 14.59 -13.68 13.36
CA ALA A 206 14.79 -14.89 14.15
C ALA A 206 14.57 -14.66 15.66
N GLU A 207 15.08 -13.58 16.22
CA GLU A 207 14.91 -13.24 17.64
C GLU A 207 13.50 -12.75 17.94
N LEU A 208 12.96 -11.89 17.11
CA LEU A 208 11.64 -11.29 17.30
C LEU A 208 10.50 -12.29 17.17
N THR A 209 10.72 -13.43 16.51
CA THR A 209 9.72 -14.50 16.35
C THR A 209 9.83 -15.60 17.42
N THR A 210 10.85 -15.57 18.27
CA THR A 210 10.95 -16.44 19.44
C THR A 210 9.84 -16.16 20.45
N THR A 211 9.68 -17.03 21.45
CA THR A 211 8.74 -16.81 22.55
C THR A 211 9.03 -15.51 23.31
N GLU A 212 10.30 -15.23 23.58
CA GLU A 212 10.71 -13.99 24.27
C GLU A 212 10.53 -12.77 23.37
N GLY A 213 10.88 -12.84 22.09
CA GLY A 213 10.64 -11.78 21.14
C GLY A 213 9.15 -11.46 20.97
N ARG A 214 8.29 -12.47 20.95
CA ARG A 214 6.83 -12.26 20.93
C ARG A 214 6.32 -11.58 22.21
N LYS A 215 6.81 -11.97 23.37
CA LYS A 215 6.48 -11.29 24.64
C LYS A 215 6.92 -9.83 24.61
N TRP A 216 8.14 -9.57 24.14
CA TRP A 216 8.64 -8.21 23.99
C TRP A 216 7.75 -7.36 23.08
N ARG A 217 7.42 -7.87 21.87
CA ARG A 217 6.55 -7.17 20.93
C ARG A 217 5.16 -6.90 21.49
N THR A 218 4.56 -7.88 22.18
CA THR A 218 3.26 -7.73 22.85
C THR A 218 3.31 -6.65 23.91
N ALA A 219 4.33 -6.67 24.77
CA ALA A 219 4.47 -5.68 25.82
C ALA A 219 4.74 -4.26 25.27
N TYR A 220 5.48 -4.15 24.19
CA TYR A 220 5.76 -2.88 23.52
C TYR A 220 4.52 -2.28 22.86
N SER A 221 3.71 -3.13 22.20
CA SER A 221 2.53 -2.69 21.44
C SER A 221 1.30 -2.45 22.32
N ASP A 222 1.29 -2.91 23.57
CA ASP A 222 0.16 -2.75 24.49
C ASP A 222 0.34 -1.51 25.39
N PRO A 223 -0.42 -0.42 25.14
CA PRO A 223 -0.35 0.78 25.98
C PRO A 223 -0.73 0.53 27.44
N ALA A 224 -1.50 -0.52 27.73
CA ALA A 224 -1.92 -0.93 29.07
C ALA A 224 -0.92 -1.86 29.75
N SER A 225 0.15 -2.27 29.05
CA SER A 225 1.16 -3.17 29.59
C SER A 225 1.84 -2.60 30.82
N THR A 226 1.87 -3.38 31.89
CA THR A 226 2.67 -3.10 33.09
C THR A 226 4.12 -3.55 32.94
N VAL A 227 4.43 -4.34 31.92
CA VAL A 227 5.77 -4.81 31.60
C VAL A 227 6.50 -3.70 30.83
N ARG A 228 7.59 -3.22 31.41
CA ARG A 228 8.49 -2.29 30.72
C ARG A 228 9.44 -3.08 29.86
N VAL A 229 9.56 -2.69 28.59
CA VAL A 229 10.49 -3.25 27.62
C VAL A 229 11.30 -2.12 26.96
N GLY A 230 12.52 -2.42 26.57
CA GLY A 230 13.44 -1.46 25.97
C GLY A 230 14.36 -2.12 24.95
N LEU A 231 15.19 -1.32 24.29
CA LEU A 231 16.17 -1.79 23.30
C LEU A 231 17.41 -2.44 23.93
N ASP A 232 17.53 -2.39 25.24
CA ASP A 232 18.55 -3.08 26.05
C ASP A 232 18.13 -4.49 26.50
N ASP A 233 16.87 -4.88 26.26
CA ASP A 233 16.40 -6.24 26.49
C ASP A 233 17.15 -7.24 25.62
N ALA A 234 17.26 -8.49 26.11
CA ALA A 234 18.09 -9.55 25.52
C ALA A 234 17.85 -9.84 24.03
N VAL A 235 16.70 -9.43 23.50
CA VAL A 235 16.35 -9.60 22.08
C VAL A 235 17.16 -8.67 21.16
N TRP A 236 17.46 -7.44 21.60
CA TRP A 236 17.97 -6.38 20.72
C TRP A 236 19.49 -6.30 20.59
N PRO A 237 20.31 -6.56 21.62
CA PRO A 237 21.77 -6.44 21.47
C PRO A 237 22.32 -7.26 20.30
N GLY A 238 21.90 -8.52 20.16
CA GLY A 238 22.29 -9.36 19.04
C GLY A 238 21.77 -8.89 17.68
N ALA A 239 20.58 -8.25 17.63
CA ALA A 239 20.05 -7.67 16.40
C ALA A 239 20.90 -6.47 15.93
N PHE A 240 21.30 -5.60 16.85
CA PHE A 240 22.18 -4.47 16.53
C PHE A 240 23.59 -4.91 16.14
N GLU A 241 24.13 -5.94 16.77
CA GLU A 241 25.43 -6.54 16.36
C GLU A 241 25.36 -7.08 14.94
N ARG A 242 24.26 -7.80 14.57
CA ARG A 242 24.07 -8.29 13.20
C ARG A 242 23.88 -7.15 12.20
N MET A 243 23.18 -6.09 12.56
CA MET A 243 23.05 -4.91 11.69
C MET A 243 24.42 -4.26 11.46
N ALA A 244 25.22 -4.08 12.50
CA ALA A 244 26.58 -3.54 12.37
C ALA A 244 27.45 -4.43 11.48
N GLN A 245 27.36 -5.75 11.63
CA GLN A 245 28.07 -6.71 10.77
C GLN A 245 27.58 -6.63 9.33
N PHE A 246 26.26 -6.56 9.12
CA PHE A 246 25.66 -6.43 7.78
C PHE A 246 26.15 -5.17 7.06
N ILE A 247 26.20 -4.02 7.74
CA ILE A 247 26.73 -2.77 7.20
C ILE A 247 28.20 -2.94 6.77
N GLN A 248 29.03 -3.62 7.57
CA GLN A 248 30.43 -3.89 7.23
C GLN A 248 30.56 -4.84 6.03
N ASP A 249 29.78 -5.93 6.02
CA ASP A 249 29.86 -6.97 5.00
C ASP A 249 29.34 -6.50 3.63
N THR A 250 28.43 -5.54 3.63
CA THR A 250 27.85 -4.95 2.41
C THR A 250 28.48 -3.61 2.01
N HIS A 251 29.48 -3.17 2.77
CA HIS A 251 30.20 -1.89 2.59
C HIS A 251 29.27 -0.66 2.51
N LEU A 252 28.12 -0.71 3.19
CA LEU A 252 27.23 0.46 3.32
C LEU A 252 27.93 1.59 4.06
N THR A 253 27.72 2.82 3.61
CA THR A 253 28.33 4.03 4.13
C THR A 253 27.29 5.06 4.54
N ALA A 254 27.72 6.17 5.12
CA ALA A 254 26.81 7.27 5.44
C ALA A 254 26.14 7.90 4.17
N ASP A 255 26.78 7.78 3.02
CA ASP A 255 26.24 8.31 1.76
C ASP A 255 25.01 7.52 1.30
N ASP A 256 24.87 6.24 1.69
CA ASP A 256 23.69 5.44 1.41
C ASP A 256 22.43 5.97 2.10
N LEU A 257 22.57 6.69 3.22
CA LEU A 257 21.44 7.32 3.92
C LEU A 257 20.79 8.46 3.12
N ALA A 258 21.38 8.89 2.02
CA ALA A 258 20.82 9.91 1.14
C ALA A 258 20.17 9.32 -0.12
N LEU A 259 20.30 8.02 -0.37
CA LEU A 259 19.76 7.37 -1.56
C LEU A 259 18.24 7.26 -1.46
N THR A 260 17.55 7.84 -2.44
CA THR A 260 16.10 7.72 -2.62
C THR A 260 15.73 6.49 -3.44
N TYR A 261 14.45 6.17 -3.52
CA TYR A 261 13.94 5.11 -4.38
C TYR A 261 14.35 5.32 -5.85
N ASP A 262 14.25 6.55 -6.35
CA ASP A 262 14.62 6.88 -7.73
C ASP A 262 16.13 6.69 -7.98
N ASP A 263 16.98 7.04 -7.00
CA ASP A 263 18.43 6.83 -7.10
C ASP A 263 18.74 5.34 -7.19
N VAL A 264 18.21 4.53 -6.27
CA VAL A 264 18.48 3.08 -6.20
C VAL A 264 17.96 2.35 -7.43
N THR A 265 16.74 2.66 -7.86
CA THR A 265 16.15 2.05 -9.06
C THR A 265 16.87 2.51 -10.34
N GLY A 266 17.37 3.75 -10.39
CA GLY A 266 18.26 4.23 -11.43
C GLY A 266 19.57 3.44 -11.49
N MET A 267 20.28 3.32 -10.36
CA MET A 267 21.51 2.53 -10.26
C MET A 267 21.29 1.06 -10.68
N PHE A 268 20.18 0.46 -10.29
CA PHE A 268 19.85 -0.92 -10.66
C PHE A 268 19.60 -1.06 -12.17
N ARG A 269 18.88 -0.13 -12.76
CA ARG A 269 18.60 -0.06 -14.21
C ARG A 269 19.88 0.10 -15.01
N ASP A 270 20.78 0.93 -14.54
CA ASP A 270 22.04 1.23 -15.22
C ASP A 270 23.13 0.14 -14.97
N GLY A 271 22.82 -0.87 -14.15
CA GLY A 271 23.75 -1.95 -13.82
C GLY A 271 24.87 -1.55 -12.85
N GLU A 272 24.70 -0.45 -12.13
CA GLU A 272 25.65 0.06 -11.14
C GLU A 272 25.53 -0.63 -9.79
N VAL A 273 24.40 -1.28 -9.51
CA VAL A 273 24.17 -2.11 -8.32
C VAL A 273 23.55 -3.46 -8.72
N ALA A 274 24.06 -4.54 -8.14
CA ALA A 274 23.63 -5.89 -8.45
C ALA A 274 22.37 -6.33 -7.69
N MET A 275 22.23 -5.89 -6.45
CA MET A 275 21.13 -6.22 -5.55
C MET A 275 20.70 -5.00 -4.75
N TYR A 276 19.41 -4.88 -4.48
CA TYR A 276 18.96 -3.89 -3.51
C TYR A 276 17.84 -4.48 -2.63
N PHE A 277 17.67 -3.93 -1.43
CA PHE A 277 16.53 -4.24 -0.58
C PHE A 277 15.31 -3.46 -1.09
N GLY A 278 14.24 -4.19 -1.40
CA GLY A 278 13.04 -3.58 -1.96
C GLY A 278 11.84 -4.53 -1.98
N SER A 279 10.77 -4.06 -2.58
CA SER A 279 9.51 -4.79 -2.73
C SER A 279 9.55 -5.72 -3.97
N SER A 280 8.88 -6.87 -3.88
CA SER A 280 8.63 -7.76 -5.03
C SER A 280 7.91 -7.06 -6.18
N ALA A 281 7.12 -6.02 -5.88
CA ALA A 281 6.49 -5.18 -6.89
C ALA A 281 7.48 -4.56 -7.90
N GLY A 282 8.73 -4.32 -7.51
CA GLY A 282 9.78 -3.81 -8.38
C GLY A 282 10.27 -4.81 -9.44
N VAL A 283 10.11 -6.11 -9.21
CA VAL A 283 10.64 -7.16 -10.11
C VAL A 283 10.06 -7.04 -11.52
N LYS A 284 8.72 -7.01 -11.61
CA LYS A 284 8.05 -6.91 -12.91
C LYS A 284 8.39 -5.62 -13.65
N MET A 285 8.55 -4.51 -12.95
CA MET A 285 8.95 -3.23 -13.55
C MET A 285 10.24 -3.37 -14.35
N PHE A 286 11.26 -3.98 -13.75
CA PHE A 286 12.55 -4.18 -14.44
C PHE A 286 12.51 -5.27 -15.51
N GLN A 287 11.70 -6.32 -15.31
CA GLN A 287 11.49 -7.33 -16.33
C GLN A 287 10.84 -6.74 -17.60
N ASP A 288 9.88 -5.84 -17.45
CA ASP A 288 9.24 -5.12 -18.57
C ASP A 288 10.22 -4.18 -19.29
N GLU A 289 11.26 -3.71 -18.61
CA GLU A 289 12.38 -2.94 -19.19
C GLU A 289 13.46 -3.86 -19.81
N GLY A 290 13.29 -5.19 -19.75
CA GLY A 290 14.22 -6.16 -20.33
C GLY A 290 15.39 -6.56 -19.43
N ILE A 291 15.34 -6.21 -18.15
CA ILE A 291 16.34 -6.60 -17.15
C ILE A 291 15.84 -7.89 -16.47
N ASP A 292 16.60 -8.97 -16.62
CA ASP A 292 16.27 -10.24 -15.96
C ASP A 292 16.43 -10.11 -14.44
N THR A 293 15.32 -9.86 -13.78
CA THR A 293 15.23 -9.54 -12.35
C THR A 293 14.49 -10.66 -11.63
N ILE A 294 14.99 -11.03 -10.46
CA ILE A 294 14.36 -11.99 -9.57
C ILE A 294 14.22 -11.41 -8.16
N PHE A 295 13.29 -11.98 -7.39
CA PHE A 295 13.12 -11.67 -5.98
C PHE A 295 13.74 -12.78 -5.12
N MET A 296 14.43 -12.40 -4.06
CA MET A 296 15.08 -13.34 -3.14
C MET A 296 14.75 -12.98 -1.68
N PRO A 297 14.67 -13.97 -0.79
CA PRO A 297 14.47 -13.70 0.63
C PRO A 297 15.64 -12.96 1.24
N PHE A 298 15.40 -12.32 2.37
CA PHE A 298 16.43 -11.81 3.24
C PHE A 298 17.26 -12.98 3.80
N PHE A 299 18.58 -12.92 3.70
CA PHE A 299 19.49 -13.92 4.25
C PHE A 299 20.00 -13.46 5.62
N CYS A 300 19.78 -14.28 6.65
CA CYS A 300 20.26 -14.00 8.00
C CYS A 300 21.57 -14.73 8.30
N GLN A 301 22.42 -14.09 9.12
CA GLN A 301 23.73 -14.65 9.53
C GLN A 301 23.60 -15.99 10.27
N ASN A 302 22.46 -16.29 10.87
CA ASN A 302 22.17 -17.58 11.52
C ASN A 302 21.69 -18.67 10.55
N GLY A 303 21.67 -18.42 9.25
CA GLY A 303 21.27 -19.35 8.21
C GLY A 303 19.76 -19.36 7.90
N GLU A 304 18.96 -18.59 8.61
CA GLU A 304 17.54 -18.44 8.29
C GLU A 304 17.32 -17.49 7.12
N LYS A 305 16.16 -17.62 6.47
CA LYS A 305 15.73 -16.81 5.35
C LYS A 305 14.32 -16.26 5.66
N TRP A 306 14.13 -14.97 5.40
CA TRP A 306 12.88 -14.29 5.71
C TRP A 306 12.37 -13.51 4.51
N ILE A 307 11.06 -13.50 4.36
CA ILE A 307 10.33 -12.56 3.52
C ILE A 307 9.42 -11.78 4.46
N MET A 308 9.53 -10.46 4.45
CA MET A 308 8.57 -9.61 5.15
C MET A 308 7.41 -9.30 4.20
N THR A 309 6.20 -9.26 4.72
CA THR A 309 5.03 -8.87 3.95
C THR A 309 4.38 -7.65 4.59
N THR A 310 4.02 -6.67 3.76
CA THR A 310 3.29 -5.48 4.20
C THR A 310 1.97 -5.36 3.43
N PRO A 311 0.88 -4.91 4.07
CA PRO A 311 -0.38 -4.72 3.35
C PRO A 311 -0.21 -3.67 2.25
N TYR A 312 -0.31 -4.11 1.00
CA TYR A 312 -0.19 -3.22 -0.16
C TYR A 312 -1.52 -2.56 -0.51
N PHE A 313 -2.62 -3.32 -0.44
CA PHE A 313 -3.95 -2.84 -0.73
C PHE A 313 -4.89 -3.17 0.42
N GLN A 314 -5.48 -2.13 0.98
CA GLN A 314 -6.45 -2.21 2.06
C GLN A 314 -7.70 -1.44 1.66
N VAL A 315 -8.86 -1.91 2.09
CA VAL A 315 -10.14 -1.31 1.77
C VAL A 315 -11.01 -1.14 3.00
N ALA A 316 -11.71 -0.01 3.07
CA ALA A 316 -12.68 0.29 4.10
C ALA A 316 -13.94 0.91 3.49
N LEU A 317 -15.05 0.86 4.23
CA LEU A 317 -16.33 1.46 3.85
C LEU A 317 -16.69 2.59 4.81
N ASN A 318 -17.26 3.66 4.26
CA ASN A 318 -17.77 4.78 5.02
C ASN A 318 -18.94 4.32 5.91
N ARG A 319 -18.94 4.74 7.17
CA ARG A 319 -19.98 4.42 8.15
C ARG A 319 -21.36 4.97 7.75
N ASP A 320 -21.43 6.07 7.00
CA ASP A 320 -22.69 6.67 6.57
C ASP A 320 -23.54 5.70 5.73
N LEU A 321 -22.93 4.69 5.11
CA LEU A 321 -23.61 3.60 4.42
C LEU A 321 -24.54 2.78 5.35
N GLU A 322 -24.30 2.80 6.65
CA GLU A 322 -25.18 2.11 7.63
C GLU A 322 -26.58 2.75 7.68
N GLN A 323 -26.71 4.02 7.31
CA GLN A 323 -27.94 4.77 7.30
C GLN A 323 -28.72 4.68 5.97
N ASP A 324 -28.08 4.19 4.89
CA ASP A 324 -28.67 4.02 3.56
C ASP A 324 -28.48 2.57 3.07
N THR A 325 -29.48 1.74 3.29
CA THR A 325 -29.44 0.33 2.93
C THR A 325 -29.25 0.12 1.43
N ALA A 326 -29.91 0.92 0.58
CA ALA A 326 -29.81 0.75 -0.87
C ALA A 326 -28.42 1.13 -1.39
N ARG A 327 -27.85 2.23 -0.88
CA ARG A 327 -26.48 2.66 -1.20
C ARG A 327 -25.46 1.65 -0.69
N ARG A 328 -25.63 1.16 0.54
CA ARG A 328 -24.79 0.11 1.12
C ARG A 328 -24.78 -1.16 0.29
N GLU A 329 -25.94 -1.64 -0.18
CA GLU A 329 -26.02 -2.84 -1.02
C GLU A 329 -25.24 -2.66 -2.33
N LYS A 330 -25.29 -1.46 -2.94
CA LYS A 330 -24.49 -1.13 -4.12
C LYS A 330 -23.02 -1.09 -3.81
N ALA A 331 -22.61 -0.41 -2.71
CA ALA A 331 -21.23 -0.36 -2.27
C ALA A 331 -20.64 -1.75 -1.99
N MET A 332 -21.43 -2.64 -1.36
CA MET A 332 -21.02 -4.03 -1.13
C MET A 332 -20.85 -4.81 -2.43
N LYS A 333 -21.68 -4.57 -3.47
CA LYS A 333 -21.46 -5.18 -4.80
C LYS A 333 -20.16 -4.70 -5.42
N VAL A 334 -19.85 -3.40 -5.31
CA VAL A 334 -18.58 -2.84 -5.79
C VAL A 334 -17.43 -3.46 -5.03
N LEU A 335 -17.51 -3.51 -3.69
CA LEU A 335 -16.49 -4.14 -2.84
C LEU A 335 -16.24 -5.60 -3.24
N ASN A 336 -17.28 -6.39 -3.48
CA ASN A 336 -17.15 -7.80 -3.87
C ASN A 336 -16.40 -7.96 -5.21
N VAL A 337 -16.64 -7.08 -6.17
CA VAL A 337 -15.87 -7.06 -7.43
C VAL A 337 -14.43 -6.66 -7.17
N MET A 338 -14.21 -5.63 -6.33
CA MET A 338 -12.88 -5.18 -5.94
C MET A 338 -12.04 -6.28 -5.26
N LEU A 339 -12.68 -7.18 -4.51
CA LEU A 339 -12.04 -8.29 -3.81
C LEU A 339 -11.95 -9.58 -4.65
N SER A 340 -12.49 -9.59 -5.86
CA SER A 340 -12.43 -10.78 -6.71
C SER A 340 -11.00 -11.12 -7.13
N GLU A 341 -10.74 -12.40 -7.42
CA GLU A 341 -9.45 -12.88 -7.92
C GLU A 341 -9.00 -12.11 -9.17
N GLU A 342 -9.91 -11.92 -10.11
CA GLU A 342 -9.63 -11.19 -11.36
C GLU A 342 -9.26 -9.72 -11.11
N ALA A 343 -9.92 -9.05 -10.15
CA ALA A 343 -9.58 -7.70 -9.77
C ALA A 343 -8.19 -7.63 -9.11
N GLN A 344 -7.86 -8.58 -8.24
CA GLN A 344 -6.54 -8.66 -7.63
C GLN A 344 -5.44 -8.94 -8.67
N ASN A 345 -5.72 -9.76 -9.68
CA ASN A 345 -4.80 -9.99 -10.80
C ASN A 345 -4.53 -8.72 -11.61
N ARG A 346 -5.44 -7.73 -11.60
CA ARG A 346 -5.18 -6.40 -12.23
C ARG A 346 -4.15 -5.59 -11.46
N ILE A 347 -4.11 -5.74 -10.14
CA ILE A 347 -3.07 -5.12 -9.33
C ILE A 347 -1.71 -5.74 -9.68
N VAL A 348 -1.65 -7.05 -9.83
CA VAL A 348 -0.44 -7.78 -10.28
C VAL A 348 -0.02 -7.35 -11.67
N ALA A 349 -0.96 -7.31 -12.62
CA ALA A 349 -0.68 -6.93 -14.01
C ALA A 349 -0.14 -5.49 -14.17
N ASP A 350 -0.42 -4.63 -13.20
CA ASP A 350 0.09 -3.25 -13.14
C ASP A 350 1.54 -3.15 -12.62
N GLY A 351 2.25 -4.25 -12.56
CA GLY A 351 3.62 -4.31 -12.10
C GLY A 351 3.77 -4.57 -10.59
N GLN A 352 2.69 -4.93 -9.93
CA GLN A 352 2.67 -5.22 -8.51
C GLN A 352 2.61 -6.74 -8.31
N ASP A 353 3.74 -7.37 -8.05
CA ASP A 353 3.78 -8.78 -7.66
C ASP A 353 3.33 -8.91 -6.20
N VAL A 354 2.02 -9.13 -6.02
CA VAL A 354 1.38 -9.08 -4.70
C VAL A 354 0.84 -10.44 -4.27
N LEU A 355 0.90 -10.70 -2.97
CA LEU A 355 0.34 -11.89 -2.34
C LEU A 355 -1.10 -11.60 -1.90
N SER A 356 -2.06 -12.43 -2.33
CA SER A 356 -3.43 -12.31 -1.86
C SER A 356 -3.57 -12.75 -0.40
N TYR A 357 -4.32 -11.97 0.38
CA TYR A 357 -4.74 -12.35 1.73
C TYR A 357 -6.09 -13.09 1.74
N SER A 358 -6.72 -13.29 0.59
CA SER A 358 -7.99 -13.98 0.47
C SER A 358 -7.81 -15.49 0.36
N GLN A 359 -8.61 -16.26 1.11
CA GLN A 359 -8.70 -17.72 1.00
C GLN A 359 -9.30 -18.18 -0.35
N ASN A 360 -9.97 -17.27 -1.05
CA ASN A 360 -10.66 -17.55 -2.31
C ASN A 360 -9.82 -17.21 -3.54
N VAL A 361 -8.66 -16.60 -3.36
CA VAL A 361 -7.73 -16.25 -4.44
C VAL A 361 -6.52 -17.16 -4.38
N ARG A 362 -6.21 -17.81 -5.49
CA ARG A 362 -5.00 -18.64 -5.63
C ARG A 362 -3.91 -17.78 -6.25
N SER A 363 -2.85 -17.50 -5.50
CA SER A 363 -1.62 -16.99 -6.12
C SER A 363 -0.93 -18.16 -6.84
N GLU A 364 -0.45 -17.95 -8.06
CA GLU A 364 0.27 -18.98 -8.82
C GLU A 364 1.56 -19.45 -8.12
N GLU A 365 2.11 -18.66 -7.20
CA GLU A 365 3.31 -18.99 -6.42
C GLU A 365 3.12 -20.08 -5.37
N HIS A 366 1.89 -20.45 -5.01
CA HIS A 366 1.63 -21.55 -4.06
C HIS A 366 1.69 -22.94 -4.72
N THR A 367 2.01 -23.03 -5.99
CA THR A 367 2.03 -24.30 -6.76
C THR A 367 3.44 -24.77 -7.20
N SER A 368 4.51 -24.06 -6.79
CA SER A 368 5.90 -24.45 -7.10
C SER A 368 6.68 -24.91 -5.87
#